data_f75eba076034e8d4fa9314f131a1a1bb
#
_entry.id   f75eba076034e8d4fa9314f131a1a1bb
#
_cell.length_a   1.000
_cell.length_b   1.000
_cell.length_c   1.000
_cell.angle_alpha   90.00
_cell.angle_beta   90.00
_cell.angle_gamma   90.00
#
_symmetry.space_group_name_H-M   'P 1'
#
loop_
_entity.id
_entity.type
_entity.pdbx_description
1 polymer ?
#
loop_
_entity_poly.entity_id
_entity_poly.type
_entity_poly.pdbx_seq_one_letter_code
_entity_poly.pdbx_strand_id
1 'polypeptide(L)'
;MEKTTSPPKIKVLIVDDSAIVRKILREELDKEPDIEVIGTAPDPFVARDKIVLQKPDVITLDIEMPRMDGLTFLKKIMQYHPIPVIIVSSLTPKGSQMALEAMENGAIEVLAKPGSSFSVGDMSTQLKEKIRVAAKANLQQVRRAPVSPSSLTANASQALRETTQKLIAIGASTGGTEALKEVLVKMPVNIPGILVVQHMPAEFTRAFAERLNKICCIEVREAQDGDSILNGQALIAPGNFHMFLKRSGAKYFVNIKDGPRVHHQRPAVDVLFQSVAQYAGSNAIGVILTGMGADGAQGILRMKELGAKTIAQDEASCVVFGMPKEAIKLGAIDRVIPLDRIPQEVIRLLNQS
;
A
#
# COMPACT_ATOMS: atom_id res chain seq x y z
N MET A 1 -46.02 -3.90 -1.46
CA MET A 1 -44.89 -4.41 -2.27
C MET A 1 -43.79 -3.37 -2.18
N GLU A 2 -42.86 -3.52 -1.23
CA GLU A 2 -41.68 -2.69 -1.16
C GLU A 2 -40.79 -3.00 -2.36
N LYS A 3 -40.50 -1.98 -3.17
CA LYS A 3 -39.50 -2.06 -4.23
C LYS A 3 -38.13 -2.20 -3.53
N THR A 4 -37.58 -3.40 -3.47
CA THR A 4 -36.18 -3.64 -3.15
C THR A 4 -35.37 -2.98 -4.25
N THR A 5 -35.00 -1.70 -4.05
CA THR A 5 -34.01 -1.02 -4.91
C THR A 5 -32.67 -1.67 -4.64
N SER A 6 -32.16 -2.43 -5.61
CA SER A 6 -30.78 -2.90 -5.58
C SER A 6 -29.83 -1.72 -5.32
N PRO A 7 -28.80 -1.88 -4.50
CA PRO A 7 -27.83 -0.81 -4.29
C PRO A 7 -27.25 -0.32 -5.63
N PRO A 8 -26.95 0.98 -5.76
CA PRO A 8 -26.41 1.53 -7.00
C PRO A 8 -25.10 0.82 -7.37
N LYS A 9 -24.96 0.44 -8.64
CA LYS A 9 -23.75 -0.19 -9.16
C LYS A 9 -22.61 0.82 -9.26
N ILE A 10 -21.37 0.35 -9.02
CA ILE A 10 -20.16 1.15 -9.21
C ILE A 10 -19.90 1.32 -10.70
N LYS A 11 -19.92 2.56 -11.18
CA LYS A 11 -19.70 2.92 -12.60
C LYS A 11 -18.21 2.99 -12.90
N VAL A 12 -17.74 2.13 -13.81
CA VAL A 12 -16.32 2.04 -14.17
C VAL A 12 -16.09 2.47 -15.62
N LEU A 13 -15.11 3.34 -15.83
CA LEU A 13 -14.57 3.67 -17.14
C LEU A 13 -13.20 3.00 -17.33
N ILE A 14 -13.04 2.21 -18.39
CA ILE A 14 -11.77 1.53 -18.74
C ILE A 14 -11.04 2.35 -19.78
N VAL A 15 -9.80 2.77 -19.47
CA VAL A 15 -8.93 3.56 -20.37
C VAL A 15 -7.62 2.79 -20.61
N ASP A 16 -7.44 2.29 -21.84
CA ASP A 16 -6.28 1.49 -22.24
C ASP A 16 -6.20 1.53 -23.77
N ASP A 17 -5.02 1.61 -24.37
CA ASP A 17 -4.87 1.65 -25.83
C ASP A 17 -5.09 0.28 -26.48
N SER A 18 -4.85 -0.83 -25.76
CA SER A 18 -5.05 -2.18 -26.23
C SER A 18 -6.53 -2.57 -26.26
N ALA A 19 -7.08 -2.84 -27.43
CA ALA A 19 -8.45 -3.33 -27.59
C ALA A 19 -8.69 -4.67 -26.88
N ILE A 20 -7.66 -5.52 -26.81
CA ILE A 20 -7.71 -6.83 -26.16
C ILE A 20 -7.85 -6.65 -24.65
N VAL A 21 -7.03 -5.78 -24.05
CA VAL A 21 -7.09 -5.49 -22.60
C VAL A 21 -8.45 -4.91 -22.25
N ARG A 22 -8.95 -3.92 -23.00
CA ARG A 22 -10.28 -3.35 -22.77
C ARG A 22 -11.39 -4.40 -22.82
N LYS A 23 -11.32 -5.35 -23.78
CA LYS A 23 -12.28 -6.43 -23.90
C LYS A 23 -12.25 -7.36 -22.70
N ILE A 24 -11.06 -7.83 -22.32
CA ILE A 24 -10.85 -8.74 -21.17
C ILE A 24 -11.38 -8.09 -19.89
N LEU A 25 -10.97 -6.84 -19.61
CA LEU A 25 -11.39 -6.13 -18.40
C LEU A 25 -12.90 -5.95 -18.37
N ARG A 26 -13.52 -5.61 -19.49
CA ARG A 26 -14.98 -5.48 -19.59
C ARG A 26 -15.69 -6.80 -19.32
N GLU A 27 -15.31 -7.89 -20.01
CA GLU A 27 -15.92 -9.20 -19.84
C GLU A 27 -15.78 -9.73 -18.40
N GLU A 28 -14.70 -9.41 -17.71
CA GLU A 28 -14.50 -9.82 -16.32
C GLU A 28 -15.31 -8.97 -15.34
N LEU A 29 -15.44 -7.67 -15.58
CA LEU A 29 -16.20 -6.78 -14.71
C LEU A 29 -17.71 -6.91 -14.91
N ASP A 30 -18.17 -7.17 -16.13
CA ASP A 30 -19.60 -7.37 -16.43
C ASP A 30 -20.18 -8.63 -15.75
N LYS A 31 -19.33 -9.54 -15.22
CA LYS A 31 -19.76 -10.69 -14.39
C LYS A 31 -20.20 -10.29 -12.98
N GLU A 32 -19.82 -9.10 -12.51
CA GLU A 32 -20.07 -8.66 -11.15
C GLU A 32 -21.40 -7.92 -11.03
N PRO A 33 -22.28 -8.32 -10.10
CA PRO A 33 -23.61 -7.73 -9.99
C PRO A 33 -23.61 -6.27 -9.51
N ASP A 34 -22.55 -5.86 -8.79
CA ASP A 34 -22.39 -4.54 -8.17
C ASP A 34 -21.49 -3.57 -8.97
N ILE A 35 -20.97 -4.01 -10.14
CA ILE A 35 -20.12 -3.20 -11.02
C ILE A 35 -20.82 -3.01 -12.37
N GLU A 36 -20.68 -1.83 -12.98
CA GLU A 36 -21.17 -1.49 -14.30
C GLU A 36 -20.07 -0.83 -15.13
N VAL A 37 -19.64 -1.46 -16.22
CA VAL A 37 -18.71 -0.83 -17.16
C VAL A 37 -19.47 0.11 -18.07
N ILE A 38 -19.52 1.40 -17.71
CA ILE A 38 -20.25 2.44 -18.45
C ILE A 38 -19.60 2.80 -19.79
N GLY A 39 -18.30 2.48 -19.97
CA GLY A 39 -17.62 2.72 -21.22
C GLY A 39 -16.17 2.25 -21.23
N THR A 40 -15.58 2.24 -22.44
CA THR A 40 -14.15 2.04 -22.65
C THR A 40 -13.59 3.16 -23.52
N ALA A 41 -12.34 3.56 -23.32
CA ALA A 41 -11.69 4.57 -24.11
C ALA A 41 -10.30 4.10 -24.57
N PRO A 42 -9.92 4.28 -25.85
CA PRO A 42 -8.60 3.89 -26.36
C PRO A 42 -7.51 4.93 -26.10
N ASP A 43 -7.89 6.11 -25.64
CA ASP A 43 -6.97 7.22 -25.39
C ASP A 43 -7.58 8.26 -24.41
N PRO A 44 -6.75 9.18 -23.88
CA PRO A 44 -7.18 10.22 -22.95
C PRO A 44 -8.24 11.20 -23.49
N PHE A 45 -8.28 11.44 -24.79
CA PHE A 45 -9.24 12.40 -25.38
C PHE A 45 -10.65 11.82 -25.37
N VAL A 46 -10.80 10.58 -25.80
CA VAL A 46 -12.08 9.83 -25.71
C VAL A 46 -12.48 9.64 -24.25
N ALA A 47 -11.51 9.36 -23.37
CA ALA A 47 -11.77 9.20 -21.94
C ALA A 47 -12.32 10.48 -21.31
N ARG A 48 -11.73 11.65 -21.61
CA ARG A 48 -12.19 12.97 -21.12
C ARG A 48 -13.67 13.20 -21.44
N ASP A 49 -14.06 12.98 -22.69
CA ASP A 49 -15.44 13.23 -23.12
C ASP A 49 -16.43 12.29 -22.37
N LYS A 50 -16.05 11.04 -22.17
CA LYS A 50 -16.84 10.08 -21.38
C LYS A 50 -16.89 10.42 -19.90
N ILE A 51 -15.82 10.90 -19.29
CA ILE A 51 -15.81 11.35 -17.90
C ILE A 51 -16.84 12.44 -17.67
N VAL A 52 -16.90 13.44 -18.56
CA VAL A 52 -17.83 14.57 -18.44
C VAL A 52 -19.28 14.10 -18.63
N LEU A 53 -19.54 13.25 -19.63
CA LEU A 53 -20.89 12.82 -19.99
C LEU A 53 -21.45 11.74 -19.06
N GLN A 54 -20.63 10.76 -18.66
CA GLN A 54 -21.08 9.53 -18.01
C GLN A 54 -20.79 9.50 -16.50
N LYS A 55 -19.89 10.37 -16.00
CA LYS A 55 -19.54 10.53 -14.58
C LYS A 55 -19.21 9.20 -13.91
N PRO A 56 -18.09 8.53 -14.26
CA PRO A 56 -17.67 7.30 -13.63
C PRO A 56 -17.34 7.49 -12.15
N ASP A 57 -17.55 6.46 -11.33
CA ASP A 57 -17.15 6.40 -9.93
C ASP A 57 -15.67 6.00 -9.79
N VAL A 58 -15.17 5.18 -10.73
CA VAL A 58 -13.78 4.68 -10.77
C VAL A 58 -13.29 4.63 -12.22
N ILE A 59 -12.01 4.94 -12.42
CA ILE A 59 -11.33 4.82 -13.70
C ILE A 59 -10.22 3.79 -13.57
N THR A 60 -10.13 2.81 -14.49
CA THR A 60 -8.91 2.04 -14.73
C THR A 60 -8.12 2.72 -15.83
N LEU A 61 -6.83 2.97 -15.60
CA LEU A 61 -6.02 3.79 -16.50
C LEU A 61 -4.69 3.11 -16.82
N ASP A 62 -4.45 2.88 -18.10
CA ASP A 62 -3.12 2.53 -18.59
C ASP A 62 -2.20 3.76 -18.59
N ILE A 63 -0.93 3.54 -18.27
CA ILE A 63 0.09 4.59 -18.29
C ILE A 63 0.71 4.72 -19.69
N GLU A 64 0.97 3.62 -20.35
CA GLU A 64 1.69 3.56 -21.61
C GLU A 64 0.75 3.70 -22.81
N MET A 65 0.26 4.92 -23.08
CA MET A 65 -0.63 5.21 -24.20
C MET A 65 0.01 6.17 -25.22
N PRO A 66 -0.34 6.06 -26.52
CA PRO A 66 0.14 6.99 -27.55
C PRO A 66 -0.50 8.38 -27.40
N ARG A 67 0.16 9.40 -27.95
CA ARG A 67 -0.27 10.82 -28.02
C ARG A 67 -0.26 11.56 -26.67
N MET A 68 -0.84 11.02 -25.64
CA MET A 68 -0.78 11.53 -24.28
C MET A 68 -0.64 10.33 -23.34
N ASP A 69 0.41 10.31 -22.54
CA ASP A 69 0.62 9.27 -21.55
C ASP A 69 -0.40 9.35 -20.40
N GLY A 70 -0.63 8.22 -19.76
CA GLY A 70 -1.62 8.12 -18.68
C GLY A 70 -1.28 8.96 -17.45
N LEU A 71 0.01 9.22 -17.19
CA LEU A 71 0.44 10.04 -16.05
C LEU A 71 0.04 11.51 -16.25
N THR A 72 0.27 12.06 -17.43
CA THR A 72 -0.19 13.41 -17.81
C THR A 72 -1.71 13.50 -17.72
N PHE A 73 -2.41 12.46 -18.15
CA PHE A 73 -3.87 12.42 -18.06
C PHE A 73 -4.36 12.34 -16.61
N LEU A 74 -3.74 11.51 -15.78
CA LEU A 74 -4.04 11.41 -14.36
C LEU A 74 -3.91 12.77 -13.64
N LYS A 75 -2.83 13.51 -13.90
CA LYS A 75 -2.63 14.86 -13.33
C LYS A 75 -3.80 15.79 -13.68
N LYS A 76 -4.30 15.73 -14.91
CA LYS A 76 -5.48 16.50 -15.33
C LYS A 76 -6.77 16.01 -14.67
N ILE A 77 -7.00 14.70 -14.55
CA ILE A 77 -8.15 14.15 -13.82
C ILE A 77 -8.15 14.67 -12.39
N MET A 78 -7.04 14.53 -11.68
CA MET A 78 -6.93 14.95 -10.28
C MET A 78 -7.06 16.46 -10.09
N GLN A 79 -6.69 17.26 -11.08
CA GLN A 79 -6.81 18.72 -11.03
C GLN A 79 -8.24 19.20 -11.27
N TYR A 80 -8.93 18.66 -12.29
CA TYR A 80 -10.19 19.22 -12.79
C TYR A 80 -11.43 18.41 -12.39
N HIS A 81 -11.31 17.08 -12.33
CA HIS A 81 -12.40 16.15 -12.00
C HIS A 81 -11.85 15.01 -11.15
N PRO A 82 -11.52 15.24 -9.86
CA PRO A 82 -10.96 14.20 -9.01
C PRO A 82 -11.86 12.99 -8.92
N ILE A 83 -11.42 11.90 -9.52
CA ILE A 83 -12.10 10.60 -9.55
C ILE A 83 -11.08 9.55 -9.13
N PRO A 84 -11.46 8.51 -8.36
CA PRO A 84 -10.58 7.39 -8.03
C PRO A 84 -10.01 6.73 -9.28
N VAL A 85 -8.67 6.66 -9.38
CA VAL A 85 -7.98 6.03 -10.51
C VAL A 85 -7.17 4.83 -10.03
N ILE A 86 -7.37 3.69 -10.69
CA ILE A 86 -6.55 2.48 -10.55
C ILE A 86 -5.64 2.40 -11.77
N ILE A 87 -4.34 2.39 -11.56
CA ILE A 87 -3.37 2.23 -12.63
C ILE A 87 -3.29 0.75 -13.02
N VAL A 88 -3.33 0.47 -14.31
CA VAL A 88 -3.09 -0.87 -14.88
C VAL A 88 -1.84 -0.78 -15.76
N SER A 89 -0.72 -1.34 -15.30
CA SER A 89 0.59 -1.14 -15.92
C SER A 89 1.33 -2.45 -16.16
N SER A 90 2.27 -2.43 -17.12
CA SER A 90 3.16 -3.56 -17.38
C SER A 90 4.16 -3.77 -16.21
N LEU A 91 4.57 -5.04 -15.98
CA LEU A 91 5.59 -5.42 -15.00
C LEU A 91 7.02 -5.18 -15.55
N THR A 92 7.25 -4.05 -16.19
CA THR A 92 8.59 -3.63 -16.62
C THR A 92 9.19 -2.65 -15.60
N PRO A 93 10.52 -2.53 -15.50
CA PRO A 93 11.14 -1.55 -14.61
C PRO A 93 10.64 -0.11 -14.89
N LYS A 94 10.48 0.25 -16.17
CA LYS A 94 9.93 1.54 -16.59
C LYS A 94 8.48 1.70 -16.18
N GLY A 95 7.63 0.70 -16.46
CA GLY A 95 6.21 0.71 -16.08
C GLY A 95 6.03 0.81 -14.57
N SER A 96 6.87 0.11 -13.79
CA SER A 96 6.84 0.18 -12.32
C SER A 96 7.20 1.56 -11.79
N GLN A 97 8.21 2.23 -12.35
CA GLN A 97 8.57 3.61 -11.97
C GLN A 97 7.45 4.60 -12.29
N MET A 98 6.87 4.51 -13.49
CA MET A 98 5.76 5.37 -13.89
C MET A 98 4.51 5.14 -13.04
N ALA A 99 4.22 3.89 -12.65
CA ALA A 99 3.10 3.57 -11.78
C ALA A 99 3.28 4.15 -10.37
N LEU A 100 4.49 4.12 -9.82
CA LEU A 100 4.80 4.77 -8.54
C LEU A 100 4.68 6.30 -8.63
N GLU A 101 5.11 6.90 -9.74
CA GLU A 101 4.87 8.32 -9.98
C GLU A 101 3.37 8.64 -10.08
N ALA A 102 2.58 7.75 -10.67
CA ALA A 102 1.14 7.90 -10.71
C ALA A 102 0.51 7.83 -9.30
N MET A 103 0.98 6.95 -8.41
CA MET A 103 0.54 6.92 -7.01
C MET A 103 0.78 8.27 -6.32
N GLU A 104 1.94 8.89 -6.49
CA GLU A 104 2.24 10.23 -5.95
C GLU A 104 1.36 11.33 -6.55
N ASN A 105 0.90 11.16 -7.78
CA ASN A 105 0.00 12.09 -8.45
C ASN A 105 -1.48 11.79 -8.19
N GLY A 106 -1.78 10.93 -7.22
CA GLY A 106 -3.13 10.72 -6.72
C GLY A 106 -3.84 9.48 -7.24
N ALA A 107 -3.17 8.55 -7.90
CA ALA A 107 -3.76 7.24 -8.13
C ALA A 107 -3.99 6.52 -6.80
N ILE A 108 -5.08 5.78 -6.70
CA ILE A 108 -5.47 5.05 -5.47
C ILE A 108 -4.68 3.75 -5.36
N GLU A 109 -4.42 3.10 -6.49
CA GLU A 109 -3.88 1.75 -6.52
C GLU A 109 -3.20 1.45 -7.84
N VAL A 110 -2.35 0.43 -7.83
CA VAL A 110 -1.71 -0.12 -9.03
C VAL A 110 -2.04 -1.61 -9.19
N LEU A 111 -2.24 -2.03 -10.43
CA LEU A 111 -2.47 -3.41 -10.82
C LEU A 111 -1.54 -3.76 -11.98
N ALA A 112 -0.95 -4.96 -11.93
CA ALA A 112 -0.15 -5.47 -13.04
C ALA A 112 -1.05 -5.96 -14.19
N LYS A 113 -0.69 -5.62 -15.43
CA LYS A 113 -1.29 -6.24 -16.63
C LYS A 113 -0.97 -7.75 -16.66
N PRO A 114 -1.85 -8.58 -17.26
CA PRO A 114 -1.57 -10.01 -17.42
C PRO A 114 -0.27 -10.23 -18.21
N GLY A 115 0.51 -11.21 -17.80
CA GLY A 115 1.78 -11.56 -18.43
C GLY A 115 2.25 -12.93 -17.99
N SER A 116 3.53 -13.25 -18.21
CA SER A 116 4.10 -14.56 -17.89
C SER A 116 3.99 -14.94 -16.41
N SER A 117 3.98 -13.97 -15.51
CA SER A 117 3.97 -14.18 -14.06
C SER A 117 2.63 -13.88 -13.38
N PHE A 118 1.63 -13.39 -14.14
CA PHE A 118 0.36 -12.94 -13.60
C PHE A 118 -0.80 -13.28 -14.53
N SER A 119 -1.69 -14.17 -14.10
CA SER A 119 -2.80 -14.66 -14.95
C SER A 119 -3.92 -13.62 -15.07
N VAL A 120 -4.75 -13.76 -16.12
CA VAL A 120 -5.98 -12.99 -16.30
C VAL A 120 -6.92 -13.19 -15.09
N GLY A 121 -7.03 -14.40 -14.56
CA GLY A 121 -7.88 -14.70 -13.39
C GLY A 121 -7.41 -14.00 -12.12
N ASP A 122 -6.10 -13.99 -11.86
CA ASP A 122 -5.53 -13.27 -10.71
C ASP A 122 -5.76 -11.76 -10.82
N MET A 123 -5.55 -11.20 -12.01
CA MET A 123 -5.81 -9.79 -12.29
C MET A 123 -7.28 -9.44 -12.07
N SER A 124 -8.19 -10.25 -12.62
CA SER A 124 -9.64 -10.03 -12.50
C SER A 124 -10.09 -10.00 -11.04
N THR A 125 -9.66 -10.97 -10.23
CA THR A 125 -10.00 -11.03 -8.82
C THR A 125 -9.51 -9.79 -8.06
N GLN A 126 -8.26 -9.39 -8.26
CA GLN A 126 -7.71 -8.21 -7.61
C GLN A 126 -8.37 -6.91 -8.10
N LEU A 127 -8.65 -6.80 -9.40
CA LEU A 127 -9.28 -5.60 -9.96
C LEU A 127 -10.67 -5.34 -9.38
N LYS A 128 -11.50 -6.37 -9.26
CA LYS A 128 -12.84 -6.29 -8.68
C LYS A 128 -12.80 -5.77 -7.23
N GLU A 129 -11.89 -6.31 -6.42
CA GLU A 129 -11.68 -5.85 -5.05
C GLU A 129 -11.20 -4.39 -5.02
N LYS A 130 -10.19 -4.05 -5.83
CA LYS A 130 -9.63 -2.70 -5.90
C LYS A 130 -10.64 -1.66 -6.37
N ILE A 131 -11.55 -1.99 -7.30
CA ILE A 131 -12.64 -1.11 -7.73
C ILE A 131 -13.60 -0.81 -6.57
N ARG A 132 -14.01 -1.84 -5.81
CA ARG A 132 -14.88 -1.66 -4.64
C ARG A 132 -14.24 -0.79 -3.56
N VAL A 133 -12.92 -0.88 -3.44
CA VAL A 133 -12.13 -0.04 -2.53
C VAL A 133 -12.02 1.38 -3.02
N ALA A 134 -11.62 1.55 -4.28
CA ALA A 134 -11.42 2.86 -4.89
C ALA A 134 -12.71 3.69 -4.87
N ALA A 135 -13.87 3.06 -5.12
CA ALA A 135 -15.16 3.73 -5.03
C ALA A 135 -15.50 4.29 -3.63
N LYS A 136 -14.86 3.78 -2.58
CA LYS A 136 -15.04 4.23 -1.18
C LYS A 136 -13.85 5.04 -0.65
N ALA A 137 -12.82 5.26 -1.47
CA ALA A 137 -11.59 5.91 -1.03
C ALA A 137 -11.80 7.39 -0.71
N ASN A 138 -11.13 7.87 0.33
CA ASN A 138 -11.11 9.29 0.69
C ASN A 138 -10.11 10.06 -0.17
N LEU A 139 -10.57 10.63 -1.28
CA LEU A 139 -9.73 11.40 -2.21
C LEU A 139 -9.10 12.65 -1.59
N GLN A 140 -9.64 13.19 -0.49
CA GLN A 140 -9.04 14.34 0.17
C GLN A 140 -7.69 13.98 0.81
N GLN A 141 -7.54 12.74 1.28
CA GLN A 141 -6.28 12.24 1.82
C GLN A 141 -5.25 11.95 0.72
N VAL A 142 -5.71 11.50 -0.45
CA VAL A 142 -4.83 11.27 -1.62
C VAL A 142 -4.22 12.58 -2.16
N ARG A 143 -4.91 13.71 -1.99
CA ARG A 143 -4.51 15.04 -2.49
C ARG A 143 -3.67 15.86 -1.51
N ARG A 144 -3.29 15.33 -0.36
CA ARG A 144 -2.38 16.04 0.55
C ARG A 144 -1.07 16.33 -0.19
N ALA A 145 -0.71 17.64 -0.20
CA ALA A 145 0.53 18.08 -0.85
C ALA A 145 1.73 17.32 -0.29
N PRO A 146 2.74 17.00 -1.13
CA PRO A 146 3.94 16.35 -0.66
C PRO A 146 4.59 17.18 0.45
N VAL A 147 5.01 16.49 1.52
CA VAL A 147 5.76 17.13 2.62
C VAL A 147 7.04 17.72 2.02
N SER A 148 7.16 19.04 2.06
CA SER A 148 8.37 19.72 1.58
C SER A 148 9.57 19.32 2.44
N PRO A 149 10.74 19.02 1.87
CA PRO A 149 11.94 18.62 2.60
C PRO A 149 12.46 19.66 3.61
N SER A 150 11.98 20.91 3.54
CA SER A 150 12.47 22.02 4.33
C SER A 150 12.14 21.99 5.81
N SER A 151 11.34 21.05 6.31
CA SER A 151 11.06 20.88 7.75
C SER A 151 11.95 19.87 8.47
N LEU A 152 12.94 19.29 7.78
CA LEU A 152 13.75 18.17 8.28
C LEU A 152 14.95 18.58 9.16
N THR A 153 15.20 19.86 9.38
CA THR A 153 16.42 20.31 10.06
C THR A 153 16.30 20.50 11.59
N ALA A 154 15.18 20.21 12.20
CA ALA A 154 14.95 20.63 13.61
C ALA A 154 15.08 19.54 14.69
N ASN A 155 15.26 18.23 14.39
CA ASN A 155 15.27 17.20 15.45
C ASN A 155 16.35 16.12 15.32
N ALA A 156 17.55 16.46 14.85
CA ALA A 156 18.70 15.54 14.85
C ALA A 156 19.24 15.19 16.26
N SER A 157 18.66 15.74 17.34
CA SER A 157 19.20 15.62 18.70
C SER A 157 18.52 14.60 19.61
N GLN A 158 17.51 13.87 19.17
CA GLN A 158 17.00 12.73 19.93
C GLN A 158 17.71 11.44 19.51
N ALA A 159 19.01 11.35 19.83
CA ALA A 159 19.74 10.09 19.75
C ALA A 159 19.06 9.07 20.68
N LEU A 160 18.69 7.90 20.13
CA LEU A 160 18.20 6.78 20.93
C LEU A 160 19.29 6.37 21.92
N ARG A 161 18.97 6.30 23.21
CA ARG A 161 19.95 6.17 24.30
C ARG A 161 20.53 4.78 24.46
N GLU A 162 19.92 3.72 23.89
CA GLU A 162 20.42 2.35 24.04
C GLU A 162 20.20 1.49 22.78
N THR A 163 21.19 0.63 22.50
CA THR A 163 21.12 -0.43 21.48
C THR A 163 20.36 -1.64 22.02
N THR A 164 19.07 -1.51 22.26
CA THR A 164 18.22 -2.68 22.52
C THR A 164 17.95 -3.39 21.20
N GLN A 165 17.79 -4.72 21.25
CA GLN A 165 17.42 -5.56 20.08
C GLN A 165 15.97 -5.31 19.64
N LYS A 166 15.56 -4.03 19.56
CA LYS A 166 14.22 -3.65 19.15
C LYS A 166 14.09 -3.68 17.64
N LEU A 167 12.88 -3.88 17.16
CA LEU A 167 12.54 -3.76 15.75
C LEU A 167 11.12 -3.19 15.58
N ILE A 168 10.85 -2.70 14.38
CA ILE A 168 9.55 -2.13 14.00
C ILE A 168 9.01 -2.96 12.84
N ALA A 169 7.74 -3.36 12.92
CA ALA A 169 7.04 -4.04 11.81
C ALA A 169 5.86 -3.18 11.36
N ILE A 170 5.78 -2.91 10.06
CA ILE A 170 4.75 -2.04 9.47
C ILE A 170 4.01 -2.80 8.38
N GLY A 171 2.67 -2.79 8.44
CA GLY A 171 1.80 -3.35 7.42
C GLY A 171 0.94 -2.29 6.77
N ALA A 172 0.84 -2.31 5.44
CA ALA A 172 0.08 -1.35 4.65
C ALA A 172 -0.48 -1.95 3.35
N SER A 173 -1.49 -1.31 2.77
CA SER A 173 -2.10 -1.70 1.49
C SER A 173 -2.51 -0.46 0.68
N THR A 174 -3.77 -0.34 0.28
CA THR A 174 -4.29 0.79 -0.51
C THR A 174 -4.05 2.13 0.20
N GLY A 175 -3.39 3.07 -0.49
CA GLY A 175 -2.89 4.33 0.08
C GLY A 175 -1.60 4.17 0.91
N GLY A 176 -1.10 2.93 1.04
CA GLY A 176 0.07 2.58 1.86
C GLY A 176 1.38 3.16 1.34
N THR A 177 1.55 3.34 0.04
CA THR A 177 2.77 3.90 -0.54
C THR A 177 3.07 5.31 -0.02
N GLU A 178 2.08 6.18 -0.02
CA GLU A 178 2.22 7.53 0.51
C GLU A 178 2.28 7.54 2.05
N ALA A 179 1.50 6.66 2.71
CA ALA A 179 1.56 6.53 4.17
C ALA A 179 2.95 6.03 4.65
N LEU A 180 3.53 5.04 4.01
CA LEU A 180 4.87 4.54 4.31
C LEU A 180 5.94 5.59 4.04
N LYS A 181 5.84 6.34 2.94
CA LYS A 181 6.73 7.46 2.64
C LYS A 181 6.68 8.50 3.74
N GLU A 182 5.48 8.93 4.17
CA GLU A 182 5.32 9.92 5.24
C GLU A 182 5.93 9.45 6.57
N VAL A 183 5.82 8.16 6.87
CA VAL A 183 6.40 7.56 8.08
C VAL A 183 7.91 7.43 7.97
N LEU A 184 8.44 6.83 6.90
CA LEU A 184 9.85 6.46 6.79
C LEU A 184 10.78 7.67 6.58
N VAL A 185 10.33 8.71 5.87
CA VAL A 185 11.12 9.95 5.68
C VAL A 185 11.42 10.67 7.01
N LYS A 186 10.56 10.48 8.02
CA LYS A 186 10.73 11.09 9.35
C LYS A 186 11.53 10.23 10.33
N MET A 187 11.99 9.04 9.94
CA MET A 187 12.77 8.16 10.79
C MET A 187 14.22 8.64 10.90
N PRO A 188 14.79 8.69 12.13
CA PRO A 188 16.21 9.07 12.33
C PRO A 188 17.16 7.96 11.88
N VAL A 189 18.40 8.32 11.53
CA VAL A 189 19.43 7.41 11.01
C VAL A 189 19.79 6.23 11.92
N ASN A 190 19.53 6.33 13.22
CA ASN A 190 19.81 5.31 14.22
C ASN A 190 18.58 4.53 14.69
N ILE A 191 17.47 4.64 13.95
CA ILE A 191 16.24 3.90 14.27
C ILE A 191 16.51 2.38 14.26
N PRO A 192 15.92 1.58 15.16
CA PRO A 192 15.96 0.12 15.04
C PRO A 192 15.45 -0.35 13.68
N GLY A 193 15.90 -1.53 13.24
CA GLY A 193 15.53 -2.06 11.94
C GLY A 193 14.03 -2.15 11.74
N ILE A 194 13.58 -1.80 10.55
CA ILE A 194 12.18 -1.72 10.16
C ILE A 194 11.87 -2.82 9.14
N LEU A 195 10.82 -3.58 9.36
CA LEU A 195 10.28 -4.57 8.42
C LEU A 195 8.94 -4.07 7.88
N VAL A 196 8.78 -4.03 6.57
CA VAL A 196 7.59 -3.49 5.92
C VAL A 196 6.96 -4.52 4.99
N VAL A 197 5.66 -4.73 5.13
CA VAL A 197 4.82 -5.37 4.12
C VAL A 197 3.90 -4.33 3.52
N GLN A 198 4.03 -4.10 2.22
CA GLN A 198 3.08 -3.38 1.38
C GLN A 198 2.50 -4.36 0.37
N HIS A 199 1.17 -4.45 0.27
CA HIS A 199 0.53 -5.24 -0.77
C HIS A 199 0.81 -4.64 -2.14
N MET A 200 1.76 -5.24 -2.86
CA MET A 200 2.24 -4.75 -4.14
C MET A 200 2.80 -5.90 -4.97
N PRO A 201 2.61 -5.90 -6.30
CA PRO A 201 3.21 -6.91 -7.17
C PRO A 201 4.74 -6.88 -7.13
N ALA A 202 5.37 -7.98 -7.55
CA ALA A 202 6.80 -8.01 -7.82
C ALA A 202 7.21 -6.89 -8.80
N GLU A 203 8.47 -6.49 -8.82
CA GLU A 203 9.05 -5.34 -9.53
C GLU A 203 8.59 -3.98 -8.97
N PHE A 204 7.32 -3.82 -8.55
CA PHE A 204 6.87 -2.59 -7.90
C PHE A 204 7.46 -2.45 -6.50
N THR A 205 7.63 -3.54 -5.75
CA THR A 205 8.24 -3.53 -4.41
C THR A 205 9.71 -3.08 -4.47
N ARG A 206 10.46 -3.55 -5.49
CA ARG A 206 11.84 -3.11 -5.74
C ARG A 206 11.90 -1.61 -6.07
N ALA A 207 11.11 -1.17 -7.08
CA ALA A 207 11.09 0.22 -7.49
C ALA A 207 10.65 1.15 -6.35
N PHE A 208 9.72 0.71 -5.50
CA PHE A 208 9.28 1.43 -4.32
C PHE A 208 10.40 1.57 -3.27
N ALA A 209 11.11 0.49 -2.97
CA ALA A 209 12.24 0.52 -2.06
C ALA A 209 13.36 1.47 -2.56
N GLU A 210 13.73 1.37 -3.84
CA GLU A 210 14.73 2.25 -4.47
C GLU A 210 14.32 3.73 -4.41
N ARG A 211 13.02 4.02 -4.59
CA ARG A 211 12.48 5.37 -4.50
C ARG A 211 12.55 5.92 -3.07
N LEU A 212 12.12 5.13 -2.09
CA LEU A 212 12.21 5.51 -0.68
C LEU A 212 13.67 5.72 -0.25
N ASN A 213 14.58 4.89 -0.71
CA ASN A 213 16.02 5.02 -0.41
C ASN A 213 16.61 6.36 -0.85
N LYS A 214 16.06 6.98 -1.90
CA LYS A 214 16.52 8.29 -2.40
C LYS A 214 16.08 9.47 -1.53
N ILE A 215 15.03 9.31 -0.73
CA ILE A 215 14.39 10.40 0.01
C ILE A 215 14.44 10.23 1.53
N CYS A 216 14.72 9.01 2.03
CA CYS A 216 14.85 8.71 3.45
C CYS A 216 16.29 8.93 3.94
N CYS A 217 16.45 9.26 5.23
CA CYS A 217 17.76 9.31 5.88
C CYS A 217 18.28 7.92 6.27
N ILE A 218 17.42 6.92 6.31
CA ILE A 218 17.73 5.50 6.55
C ILE A 218 17.91 4.77 5.22
N GLU A 219 18.67 3.66 5.23
CA GLU A 219 18.73 2.77 4.08
C GLU A 219 17.38 2.07 3.88
N VAL A 220 16.84 2.09 2.64
CA VAL A 220 15.61 1.37 2.30
C VAL A 220 15.89 0.47 1.11
N ARG A 221 15.64 -0.82 1.26
CA ARG A 221 15.79 -1.78 0.16
C ARG A 221 14.77 -2.90 0.20
N GLU A 222 14.58 -3.54 -0.92
CA GLU A 222 13.83 -4.79 -0.98
C GLU A 222 14.60 -5.89 -0.25
N ALA A 223 13.89 -6.68 0.57
CA ALA A 223 14.49 -7.74 1.38
C ALA A 223 14.92 -8.93 0.52
N GLN A 224 16.06 -9.52 0.89
CA GLN A 224 16.55 -10.79 0.37
C GLN A 224 16.56 -11.86 1.46
N ASP A 225 16.49 -13.12 1.07
CA ASP A 225 16.53 -14.22 2.04
C ASP A 225 17.85 -14.22 2.83
N GLY A 226 17.73 -14.31 4.16
CA GLY A 226 18.88 -14.28 5.07
C GLY A 226 19.39 -12.89 5.46
N ASP A 227 18.76 -11.81 4.98
CA ASP A 227 19.15 -10.45 5.36
C ASP A 227 19.07 -10.22 6.87
N SER A 228 20.17 -9.73 7.45
CA SER A 228 20.20 -9.28 8.85
C SER A 228 19.42 -7.98 9.02
N ILE A 229 18.74 -7.84 10.16
CA ILE A 229 18.02 -6.61 10.50
C ILE A 229 18.98 -5.67 11.22
N LEU A 230 19.26 -4.53 10.60
CA LEU A 230 20.21 -3.54 11.07
C LEU A 230 19.53 -2.24 11.49
N ASN A 231 20.12 -1.54 12.46
CA ASN A 231 19.67 -0.18 12.78
C ASN A 231 19.90 0.75 11.58
N GLY A 232 19.02 1.72 11.41
CA GLY A 232 19.07 2.65 10.27
C GLY A 232 18.68 2.03 8.94
N GLN A 233 17.98 0.88 8.96
CA GLN A 233 17.57 0.18 7.74
C GLN A 233 16.09 -0.20 7.76
N ALA A 234 15.42 -0.09 6.62
CA ALA A 234 14.09 -0.63 6.36
C ALA A 234 14.14 -1.67 5.25
N LEU A 235 13.58 -2.86 5.51
CA LEU A 235 13.45 -3.96 4.56
C LEU A 235 12.00 -4.06 4.09
N ILE A 236 11.79 -3.89 2.77
CA ILE A 236 10.47 -4.03 2.13
C ILE A 236 10.31 -5.47 1.64
N ALA A 237 9.25 -6.14 2.02
CA ALA A 237 8.96 -7.50 1.58
C ALA A 237 8.81 -7.57 0.05
N PRO A 238 9.49 -8.50 -0.64
CA PRO A 238 9.38 -8.64 -2.09
C PRO A 238 8.01 -9.15 -2.50
N GLY A 239 7.47 -8.61 -3.60
CA GLY A 239 6.23 -9.10 -4.19
C GLY A 239 6.33 -10.58 -4.58
N ASN A 240 5.22 -11.30 -4.51
CA ASN A 240 5.10 -12.74 -4.73
C ASN A 240 5.79 -13.66 -3.70
N PHE A 241 6.34 -13.13 -2.63
CA PHE A 241 6.94 -13.90 -1.54
C PHE A 241 6.41 -13.40 -0.19
N HIS A 242 6.44 -14.27 0.82
CA HIS A 242 6.22 -13.89 2.20
C HIS A 242 7.54 -13.60 2.90
N MET A 243 7.58 -12.56 3.71
CA MET A 243 8.69 -12.22 4.59
C MET A 243 8.39 -12.65 6.03
N PHE A 244 9.30 -13.41 6.62
CA PHE A 244 9.23 -13.89 8.00
C PHE A 244 10.39 -13.33 8.79
N LEU A 245 10.16 -12.93 10.03
CA LEU A 245 11.21 -12.72 11.00
C LEU A 245 11.72 -14.08 11.50
N LYS A 246 13.04 -14.20 11.66
CA LYS A 246 13.72 -15.31 12.34
C LYS A 246 14.74 -14.77 13.33
N ARG A 247 15.16 -15.63 14.26
CA ARG A 247 16.18 -15.29 15.27
C ARG A 247 17.20 -16.40 15.37
N SER A 248 18.48 -16.04 15.43
CA SER A 248 19.59 -16.94 15.72
C SER A 248 20.46 -16.30 16.81
N GLY A 249 20.45 -16.88 18.01
CA GLY A 249 21.06 -16.27 19.18
C GLY A 249 20.50 -14.87 19.47
N ALA A 250 21.37 -13.87 19.45
CA ALA A 250 20.99 -12.46 19.66
C ALA A 250 20.61 -11.72 18.36
N LYS A 251 20.74 -12.31 17.18
CA LYS A 251 20.56 -11.63 15.89
C LYS A 251 19.22 -11.98 15.27
N TYR A 252 18.56 -10.96 14.73
CA TYR A 252 17.37 -11.10 13.89
C TYR A 252 17.76 -11.08 12.40
N PHE A 253 17.04 -11.85 11.60
CA PHE A 253 17.19 -11.89 10.16
C PHE A 253 15.83 -12.20 9.51
N VAL A 254 15.67 -11.87 8.23
CA VAL A 254 14.47 -12.21 7.48
C VAL A 254 14.66 -13.50 6.69
N ASN A 255 13.57 -14.23 6.53
CA ASN A 255 13.48 -15.36 5.65
C ASN A 255 12.38 -15.09 4.61
N ILE A 256 12.75 -15.14 3.33
CA ILE A 256 11.86 -14.90 2.19
C ILE A 256 11.44 -16.24 1.62
N LYS A 257 10.14 -16.53 1.62
CA LYS A 257 9.61 -17.83 1.17
C LYS A 257 8.40 -17.67 0.28
N ASP A 258 8.32 -18.57 -0.69
CA ASP A 258 7.09 -18.84 -1.40
C ASP A 258 6.07 -19.52 -0.46
N GLY A 259 4.80 -19.46 -0.82
CA GLY A 259 3.71 -20.06 -0.05
C GLY A 259 2.34 -19.68 -0.60
N PRO A 260 1.25 -20.25 -0.05
CA PRO A 260 -0.10 -19.88 -0.43
C PRO A 260 -0.38 -18.41 -0.09
N ARG A 261 -1.25 -17.77 -0.85
CA ARG A 261 -1.72 -16.40 -0.53
C ARG A 261 -2.50 -16.42 0.78
N VAL A 262 -2.20 -15.48 1.67
CA VAL A 262 -2.93 -15.24 2.93
C VAL A 262 -3.76 -13.97 2.73
N HIS A 263 -5.06 -14.01 3.01
CA HIS A 263 -6.00 -12.93 2.66
C HIS A 263 -5.91 -12.50 1.18
N HIS A 264 -5.73 -13.46 0.26
CA HIS A 264 -5.47 -13.23 -1.17
C HIS A 264 -4.20 -12.44 -1.48
N GLN A 265 -3.34 -12.15 -0.48
CA GLN A 265 -2.12 -11.36 -0.60
C GLN A 265 -0.84 -12.20 -0.48
N ARG A 266 0.19 -11.79 -1.21
CA ARG A 266 1.57 -12.28 -1.10
C ARG A 266 2.52 -11.21 -1.64
N PRO A 267 3.23 -10.48 -0.74
CA PRO A 267 3.36 -10.68 0.71
C PRO A 267 2.07 -10.42 1.49
N ALA A 268 1.94 -11.03 2.69
CA ALA A 268 0.84 -10.79 3.62
C ALA A 268 1.37 -10.23 4.95
N VAL A 269 0.64 -9.27 5.50
CA VAL A 269 1.00 -8.59 6.75
C VAL A 269 0.88 -9.53 7.95
N ASP A 270 -0.16 -10.36 8.01
CA ASP A 270 -0.33 -11.34 9.08
C ASP A 270 0.85 -12.31 9.19
N VAL A 271 1.43 -12.72 8.06
CA VAL A 271 2.59 -13.62 8.04
C VAL A 271 3.81 -12.96 8.69
N LEU A 272 4.09 -11.71 8.36
CA LEU A 272 5.16 -10.94 8.99
C LEU A 272 4.88 -10.76 10.48
N PHE A 273 3.71 -10.25 10.85
CA PHE A 273 3.38 -9.89 12.22
C PHE A 273 3.35 -11.12 13.15
N GLN A 274 2.85 -12.25 12.70
CA GLN A 274 2.89 -13.51 13.48
C GLN A 274 4.32 -13.95 13.76
N SER A 275 5.22 -13.87 12.78
CA SER A 275 6.63 -14.21 12.98
C SER A 275 7.33 -13.20 13.89
N VAL A 276 7.01 -11.91 13.78
CA VAL A 276 7.52 -10.85 14.68
C VAL A 276 7.04 -11.10 16.12
N ALA A 277 5.77 -11.42 16.30
CA ALA A 277 5.23 -11.79 17.60
C ALA A 277 6.01 -12.95 18.23
N GLN A 278 6.26 -14.00 17.45
CA GLN A 278 6.95 -15.20 17.92
C GLN A 278 8.43 -14.96 18.31
N TYR A 279 9.17 -14.21 17.49
CA TYR A 279 10.62 -14.11 17.65
C TYR A 279 11.10 -12.84 18.37
N ALA A 280 10.34 -11.76 18.35
CA ALA A 280 10.70 -10.51 18.99
C ALA A 280 9.86 -10.18 20.23
N GLY A 281 8.58 -10.58 20.26
CA GLY A 281 7.71 -10.35 21.41
C GLY A 281 7.70 -8.88 21.84
N SER A 282 8.02 -8.60 23.11
CA SER A 282 8.07 -7.24 23.68
C SER A 282 9.14 -6.32 23.08
N ASN A 283 10.11 -6.86 22.32
CA ASN A 283 11.10 -6.06 21.61
C ASN A 283 10.57 -5.47 20.30
N ALA A 284 9.31 -5.71 19.94
CA ALA A 284 8.73 -5.22 18.70
C ALA A 284 7.75 -4.05 18.92
N ILE A 285 7.67 -3.18 17.90
CA ILE A 285 6.57 -2.23 17.71
C ILE A 285 5.85 -2.62 16.43
N GLY A 286 4.53 -2.90 16.52
CA GLY A 286 3.67 -3.16 15.37
C GLY A 286 2.92 -1.90 14.94
N VAL A 287 2.94 -1.61 13.65
CA VAL A 287 2.22 -0.47 13.06
C VAL A 287 1.35 -0.98 11.91
N ILE A 288 0.05 -0.69 11.96
CA ILE A 288 -0.87 -1.01 10.88
C ILE A 288 -1.43 0.28 10.27
N LEU A 289 -1.20 0.45 8.96
CA LEU A 289 -1.55 1.65 8.20
C LEU A 289 -2.76 1.39 7.30
N THR A 290 -3.16 2.44 6.57
CA THR A 290 -4.23 2.41 5.60
C THR A 290 -4.20 1.18 4.70
N GLY A 291 -5.34 0.61 4.44
CA GLY A 291 -5.49 -0.56 3.58
C GLY A 291 -6.85 -1.20 3.70
N MET A 292 -7.22 -2.00 2.70
CA MET A 292 -8.46 -2.76 2.70
C MET A 292 -8.30 -4.12 3.38
N GLY A 293 -9.41 -4.64 3.91
CA GLY A 293 -9.51 -6.00 4.44
C GLY A 293 -9.04 -6.11 5.88
N ALA A 294 -8.67 -7.32 6.28
CA ALA A 294 -8.31 -7.67 7.65
C ALA A 294 -6.88 -8.22 7.78
N ASP A 295 -6.09 -8.22 6.69
CA ASP A 295 -4.71 -8.71 6.76
C ASP A 295 -3.88 -7.88 7.74
N GLY A 296 -3.15 -8.54 8.61
CA GLY A 296 -2.40 -7.95 9.71
C GLY A 296 -3.19 -7.80 11.02
N ALA A 297 -4.52 -7.94 11.02
CA ALA A 297 -5.32 -7.76 12.23
C ALA A 297 -5.08 -8.87 13.27
N GLN A 298 -4.99 -10.12 12.84
CA GLN A 298 -4.68 -11.25 13.72
C GLN A 298 -3.21 -11.25 14.15
N GLY A 299 -2.31 -10.93 13.22
CA GLY A 299 -0.88 -10.85 13.51
C GLY A 299 -0.53 -9.77 14.53
N ILE A 300 -1.11 -8.55 14.39
CA ILE A 300 -0.86 -7.46 15.33
C ILE A 300 -1.52 -7.74 16.71
N LEU A 301 -2.66 -8.45 16.76
CA LEU A 301 -3.23 -8.96 18.00
C LEU A 301 -2.23 -9.89 18.69
N ARG A 302 -1.66 -10.83 17.94
CA ARG A 302 -0.65 -11.75 18.47
C ARG A 302 0.61 -11.03 18.96
N MET A 303 1.04 -9.96 18.24
CA MET A 303 2.14 -9.10 18.69
C MET A 303 1.81 -8.47 20.05
N LYS A 304 0.61 -7.89 20.21
CA LYS A 304 0.16 -7.30 21.48
C LYS A 304 0.13 -8.31 22.63
N GLU A 305 -0.45 -9.48 22.39
CA GLU A 305 -0.50 -10.58 23.38
C GLU A 305 0.88 -11.00 23.89
N LEU A 306 1.91 -10.90 23.03
CA LEU A 306 3.30 -11.22 23.37
C LEU A 306 4.11 -9.99 23.83
N GLY A 307 3.44 -8.89 24.17
CA GLY A 307 4.01 -7.71 24.82
C GLY A 307 4.53 -6.63 23.88
N ALA A 308 4.40 -6.78 22.57
CA ALA A 308 4.73 -5.72 21.63
C ALA A 308 3.79 -4.50 21.83
N LYS A 309 4.29 -3.30 21.53
CA LYS A 309 3.47 -2.08 21.44
C LYS A 309 2.85 -1.97 20.06
N THR A 310 1.58 -1.58 20.01
CA THR A 310 0.82 -1.59 18.75
C THR A 310 0.17 -0.25 18.45
N ILE A 311 0.32 0.19 17.19
CA ILE A 311 -0.18 1.47 16.67
C ILE A 311 -1.04 1.21 15.45
N ALA A 312 -2.17 1.88 15.36
CA ALA A 312 -2.98 1.94 14.14
C ALA A 312 -3.13 3.40 13.65
N GLN A 313 -3.12 3.57 12.35
CA GLN A 313 -3.51 4.82 11.70
C GLN A 313 -5.00 5.07 11.95
N ASP A 314 -5.38 6.31 12.26
CA ASP A 314 -6.77 6.71 12.48
C ASP A 314 -7.59 6.76 11.18
N GLU A 315 -8.92 6.75 11.32
CA GLU A 315 -9.84 6.80 10.18
C GLU A 315 -9.68 8.08 9.37
N ALA A 316 -9.52 9.21 10.05
CA ALA A 316 -9.48 10.53 9.41
C ALA A 316 -8.29 10.69 8.45
N SER A 317 -7.15 10.05 8.71
CA SER A 317 -5.96 10.13 7.86
C SER A 317 -5.82 8.96 6.88
N CYS A 318 -6.64 7.90 7.01
CA CYS A 318 -6.63 6.77 6.08
C CYS A 318 -7.22 7.13 4.71
N VAL A 319 -6.61 6.65 3.63
CA VAL A 319 -7.25 6.59 2.30
C VAL A 319 -8.36 5.54 2.32
N VAL A 320 -8.09 4.37 2.94
CA VAL A 320 -9.05 3.29 3.19
C VAL A 320 -8.90 2.78 4.62
N PHE A 321 -9.94 2.97 5.43
CA PHE A 321 -9.97 2.52 6.82
C PHE A 321 -10.52 1.09 6.93
N GLY A 322 -9.73 0.10 6.49
CA GLY A 322 -10.07 -1.32 6.53
C GLY A 322 -9.15 -2.08 7.50
N MET A 323 -7.89 -2.29 7.14
CA MET A 323 -6.90 -3.00 7.98
C MET A 323 -6.80 -2.41 9.40
N PRO A 324 -6.66 -1.08 9.60
CA PRO A 324 -6.68 -0.49 10.93
C PRO A 324 -7.98 -0.75 11.68
N LYS A 325 -9.14 -0.62 11.01
CA LYS A 325 -10.46 -0.84 11.59
C LYS A 325 -10.62 -2.26 12.15
N GLU A 326 -10.22 -3.27 11.38
CA GLU A 326 -10.33 -4.66 11.82
C GLU A 326 -9.39 -4.97 13.00
N ALA A 327 -8.16 -4.41 13.00
CA ALA A 327 -7.25 -4.52 14.13
C ALA A 327 -7.80 -3.84 15.40
N ILE A 328 -8.41 -2.67 15.27
CA ILE A 328 -9.06 -1.94 16.38
C ILE A 328 -10.24 -2.76 16.95
N LYS A 329 -11.09 -3.31 16.09
CA LYS A 329 -12.24 -4.15 16.50
C LYS A 329 -11.82 -5.37 17.31
N LEU A 330 -10.68 -5.97 17.02
CA LEU A 330 -10.11 -7.09 17.75
C LEU A 330 -9.48 -6.69 19.10
N GLY A 331 -9.44 -5.39 19.42
CA GLY A 331 -8.73 -4.92 20.62
C GLY A 331 -7.20 -5.03 20.51
N ALA A 332 -6.68 -5.19 19.30
CA ALA A 332 -5.26 -5.43 19.03
C ALA A 332 -4.38 -4.19 19.16
N ILE A 333 -4.96 -2.99 19.32
CA ILE A 333 -4.26 -1.71 19.21
C ILE A 333 -4.15 -1.01 20.55
N ASP A 334 -2.94 -0.52 20.88
CA ASP A 334 -2.70 0.31 22.07
C ASP A 334 -2.93 1.80 21.78
N ARG A 335 -2.59 2.26 20.57
CA ARG A 335 -2.71 3.67 20.15
C ARG A 335 -3.30 3.80 18.75
N VAL A 336 -4.37 4.58 18.64
CA VAL A 336 -4.96 4.99 17.36
C VAL A 336 -4.65 6.47 17.16
N ILE A 337 -3.86 6.81 16.13
CA ILE A 337 -3.33 8.16 15.95
C ILE A 337 -3.26 8.57 14.47
N PRO A 338 -3.29 9.88 14.17
CA PRO A 338 -3.10 10.37 12.81
C PRO A 338 -1.74 9.97 12.22
N LEU A 339 -1.71 9.78 10.90
CA LEU A 339 -0.52 9.33 10.16
C LEU A 339 0.73 10.18 10.45
N ASP A 340 0.58 11.49 10.45
CA ASP A 340 1.67 12.46 10.67
C ASP A 340 2.32 12.37 12.06
N ARG A 341 1.64 11.78 13.04
CA ARG A 341 2.11 11.57 14.42
C ARG A 341 2.69 10.18 14.67
N ILE A 342 2.51 9.23 13.76
CA ILE A 342 3.03 7.86 13.92
C ILE A 342 4.55 7.84 14.12
N PRO A 343 5.36 8.59 13.33
CA PRO A 343 6.81 8.59 13.52
C PRO A 343 7.25 9.01 14.92
N GLN A 344 6.68 10.09 15.44
CA GLN A 344 7.00 10.60 16.78
C GLN A 344 6.59 9.61 17.88
N GLU A 345 5.43 8.96 17.71
CA GLU A 345 4.98 7.94 18.67
C GLU A 345 5.87 6.70 18.68
N VAL A 346 6.31 6.23 17.51
CA VAL A 346 7.30 5.14 17.41
C VAL A 346 8.58 5.50 18.16
N ILE A 347 9.14 6.69 17.91
CA ILE A 347 10.36 7.17 18.59
C ILE A 347 10.13 7.28 20.11
N ARG A 348 8.96 7.79 20.54
CA ARG A 348 8.60 7.89 21.95
C ARG A 348 8.57 6.51 22.64
N LEU A 349 7.96 5.53 22.00
CA LEU A 349 7.88 4.16 22.54
C LEU A 349 9.24 3.47 22.61
N LEU A 350 10.14 3.74 21.67
CA LEU A 350 11.52 3.24 21.72
C LEU A 350 12.31 3.82 22.89
N ASN A 351 12.04 5.05 23.30
CA ASN A 351 12.73 5.73 24.40
C ASN A 351 12.16 5.41 25.80
N GLN A 352 10.96 4.79 25.89
CA GLN A 352 10.28 4.47 27.15
C GLN A 352 10.55 3.05 27.66
N SER A 353 11.31 2.26 26.93
CA SER A 353 11.51 0.82 27.23
C SER A 353 12.85 0.54 27.82
#